data_be75f9ffd9adad2ef4b842ed1b363ded
#
_entry.id   be75f9ffd9adad2ef4b842ed1b363ded
#
_cell.length_a   1.000
_cell.length_b   1.000
_cell.length_c   1.000
_cell.angle_alpha   90.00
_cell.angle_beta   90.00
_cell.angle_gamma   90.00
#
_symmetry.space_group_name_H-M   'P 1'
#
loop_
_entity.id
_entity.type
_entity.pdbx_description
1 polymer ?
#
loop_
_entity_poly.entity_id
_entity_poly.type
_entity_poly.pdbx_seq_one_letter_code
_entity_poly.pdbx_strand_id
1 'polypeptide(L)'
;MIYPIVSMASQDEKLGVYTEHMNMLMMDGEEELAAFEKNIFKDFETRPPKLIVLLGTASFILCEDLDRQWPDIPIILCGERDYAGNKDMVLKKQPLTPEERMPLTAWQGKYNMTSMPIQVYFEENLDLMKRLIPGMKEVLYIGDETYIC
;
A
#
# COMPACT_ATOMS: atom_id res chain seq x y z
N MET A 1 5.55 4.66 9.39
CA MET A 1 4.44 5.51 8.85
C MET A 1 3.11 5.30 9.58
N ILE A 2 2.78 4.11 10.08
CA ILE A 2 1.52 3.81 10.81
C ILE A 2 1.41 4.57 12.13
N TYR A 3 2.52 4.73 12.86
CA TYR A 3 2.56 5.35 14.19
C TYR A 3 1.92 6.76 14.30
N PRO A 4 2.16 7.70 13.35
CA PRO A 4 1.53 9.01 13.44
C PRO A 4 0.01 8.98 13.29
N ILE A 5 -0.51 8.12 12.39
CA ILE A 5 -1.96 8.01 12.15
C ILE A 5 -2.64 7.42 13.39
N VAL A 6 -2.09 6.34 13.94
CA VAL A 6 -2.60 5.71 15.17
C VAL A 6 -2.48 6.66 16.35
N SER A 7 -1.37 7.39 16.48
CA SER A 7 -1.14 8.37 17.54
C SER A 7 -2.12 9.55 17.46
N MET A 8 -2.37 10.09 16.27
CA MET A 8 -3.35 11.16 16.09
C MET A 8 -4.78 10.70 16.39
N ALA A 9 -5.12 9.50 15.96
CA ALA A 9 -6.43 8.92 16.19
C ALA A 9 -6.68 8.57 17.68
N SER A 10 -5.63 8.17 18.40
CA SER A 10 -5.74 7.89 19.85
C SER A 10 -5.98 9.14 20.71
N GLN A 11 -5.80 10.33 20.15
CA GLN A 11 -6.12 11.60 20.80
C GLN A 11 -7.59 12.01 20.67
N ASP A 12 -8.34 11.38 19.76
CA ASP A 12 -9.77 11.59 19.61
C ASP A 12 -10.53 10.35 20.10
N GLU A 13 -11.12 10.44 21.30
CA GLU A 13 -11.89 9.35 21.91
C GLU A 13 -13.08 8.86 21.06
N LYS A 14 -13.46 9.61 20.04
CA LYS A 14 -14.55 9.29 19.12
C LYS A 14 -14.09 8.53 17.87
N LEU A 15 -12.78 8.46 17.62
CA LEU A 15 -12.22 7.83 16.45
C LEU A 15 -11.61 6.47 16.79
N GLY A 16 -12.27 5.39 16.38
CA GLY A 16 -11.71 4.04 16.44
C GLY A 16 -10.82 3.79 15.22
N VAL A 17 -9.54 3.44 15.44
CA VAL A 17 -8.63 3.00 14.39
C VAL A 17 -8.32 1.53 14.58
N TYR A 18 -8.51 0.77 13.52
CA TYR A 18 -8.19 -0.65 13.44
C TYR A 18 -7.06 -0.82 12.42
N THR A 19 -6.11 -1.67 12.71
CA THR A 19 -4.95 -1.91 11.84
C THR A 19 -4.87 -3.38 11.52
N GLU A 20 -4.91 -3.69 10.22
CA GLU A 20 -4.72 -5.04 9.70
C GLU A 20 -3.40 -5.11 8.92
N HIS A 21 -2.66 -6.18 9.08
CA HIS A 21 -1.38 -6.39 8.42
C HIS A 21 -1.48 -7.50 7.37
N MET A 22 -1.44 -7.11 6.10
CA MET A 22 -1.55 -8.05 4.99
C MET A 22 -0.36 -9.00 4.86
N ASN A 23 0.81 -8.63 5.40
CA ASN A 23 2.04 -9.42 5.37
C ASN A 23 2.36 -10.07 4.00
N MET A 24 2.40 -9.24 2.97
CA MET A 24 2.56 -9.67 1.56
C MET A 24 3.73 -10.61 1.31
N LEU A 25 4.83 -10.46 2.06
CA LEU A 25 6.02 -11.31 1.91
C LEU A 25 5.73 -12.77 2.24
N MET A 26 4.78 -13.03 3.13
CA MET A 26 4.39 -14.39 3.59
C MET A 26 3.14 -14.90 2.87
N MET A 27 2.50 -14.09 2.03
CA MET A 27 1.29 -14.46 1.31
C MET A 27 1.67 -15.19 0.02
N ASP A 28 1.32 -16.46 -0.10
CA ASP A 28 1.75 -17.36 -1.18
C ASP A 28 0.64 -17.69 -2.19
N GLY A 29 -0.27 -16.76 -2.43
CA GLY A 29 -1.24 -16.92 -3.50
C GLY A 29 -2.65 -16.44 -3.18
N GLU A 30 -3.57 -16.79 -4.07
CA GLU A 30 -4.96 -16.31 -4.00
C GLU A 30 -5.75 -16.88 -2.81
N GLU A 31 -5.43 -18.09 -2.37
CA GLU A 31 -6.14 -18.73 -1.25
C GLU A 31 -5.90 -17.97 0.07
N GLU A 32 -4.65 -17.59 0.31
CA GLU A 32 -4.28 -16.83 1.51
C GLU A 32 -4.82 -15.40 1.46
N LEU A 33 -4.79 -14.77 0.27
CA LEU A 33 -5.42 -13.48 0.09
C LEU A 33 -6.93 -13.56 0.35
N ALA A 34 -7.63 -14.53 -0.22
CA ALA A 34 -9.06 -14.72 0.01
C ALA A 34 -9.39 -15.01 1.49
N ALA A 35 -8.53 -15.75 2.19
CA ALA A 35 -8.67 -15.99 3.62
C ALA A 35 -8.50 -14.69 4.42
N PHE A 36 -7.52 -13.86 4.05
CA PHE A 36 -7.30 -12.56 4.65
C PHE A 36 -8.50 -11.62 4.45
N GLU A 37 -8.99 -11.50 3.21
CA GLU A 37 -10.18 -10.71 2.87
C GLU A 37 -11.41 -11.18 3.64
N LYS A 38 -11.64 -12.49 3.70
CA LYS A 38 -12.75 -13.08 4.45
C LYS A 38 -12.71 -12.74 5.94
N ASN A 39 -11.53 -12.72 6.54
CA ASN A 39 -11.38 -12.36 7.94
C ASN A 39 -11.73 -10.88 8.16
N ILE A 40 -11.20 -9.98 7.32
CA ILE A 40 -11.55 -8.55 7.37
C ILE A 40 -13.06 -8.36 7.23
N PHE A 41 -13.67 -8.97 6.22
CA PHE A 41 -15.11 -8.81 5.97
C PHE A 41 -15.96 -9.32 7.13
N LYS A 42 -15.55 -10.41 7.77
CA LYS A 42 -16.21 -10.95 8.95
C LYS A 42 -16.07 -10.04 10.17
N ASP A 43 -14.88 -9.51 10.41
CA ASP A 43 -14.61 -8.68 11.59
C ASP A 43 -15.34 -7.34 11.52
N PHE A 44 -15.60 -6.84 10.31
CA PHE A 44 -16.33 -5.60 10.06
C PHE A 44 -17.77 -5.81 9.55
N GLU A 45 -18.32 -7.02 9.59
CA GLU A 45 -19.67 -7.33 9.10
C GLU A 45 -20.76 -6.51 9.81
N THR A 46 -20.69 -6.45 11.14
CA THR A 46 -21.70 -5.73 11.95
C THR A 46 -21.41 -4.25 12.12
N ARG A 47 -20.18 -3.82 11.84
CA ARG A 47 -19.73 -2.44 11.97
C ARG A 47 -18.77 -2.06 10.85
N PRO A 48 -19.28 -1.83 9.64
CA PRO A 48 -18.43 -1.47 8.50
C PRO A 48 -17.55 -0.25 8.78
N PRO A 49 -16.34 -0.18 8.22
CA PRO A 49 -15.47 0.99 8.34
C PRO A 49 -16.15 2.21 7.70
N LYS A 50 -15.77 3.41 8.11
CA LYS A 50 -16.20 4.66 7.47
C LYS A 50 -15.16 5.22 6.49
N LEU A 51 -13.95 4.71 6.57
CA LEU A 51 -12.81 5.05 5.73
C LEU A 51 -11.85 3.87 5.75
N ILE A 52 -11.30 3.53 4.60
CA ILE A 52 -10.24 2.54 4.46
C ILE A 52 -8.97 3.26 4.00
N VAL A 53 -7.85 2.98 4.68
CA VAL A 53 -6.54 3.48 4.28
C VAL A 53 -5.65 2.29 3.94
N LEU A 54 -5.26 2.20 2.68
CA LEU A 54 -4.33 1.20 2.17
C LEU A 54 -2.92 1.79 2.17
N LEU A 55 -1.97 1.09 2.78
CA LEU A 55 -0.58 1.52 2.88
C LEU A 55 0.32 0.60 2.04
N GLY A 56 1.07 1.22 1.14
CA GLY A 56 1.90 0.54 0.14
C GLY A 56 1.12 0.22 -1.14
N THR A 57 1.76 0.42 -2.31
CA THR A 57 1.10 0.23 -3.61
C THR A 57 0.64 -1.22 -3.83
N ALA A 58 1.32 -2.20 -3.23
CA ALA A 58 0.93 -3.60 -3.32
C ALA A 58 -0.47 -3.87 -2.74
N SER A 59 -0.92 -3.10 -1.75
CA SER A 59 -2.25 -3.24 -1.16
C SER A 59 -3.40 -2.87 -2.12
N PHE A 60 -3.08 -2.27 -3.27
CA PHE A 60 -4.05 -1.98 -4.32
C PHE A 60 -4.82 -3.21 -4.80
N ILE A 61 -4.24 -4.41 -4.70
CA ILE A 61 -4.91 -5.67 -5.09
C ILE A 61 -6.20 -5.94 -4.31
N LEU A 62 -6.39 -5.29 -3.16
CA LEU A 62 -7.61 -5.38 -2.36
C LEU A 62 -8.72 -4.43 -2.84
N CYS A 63 -8.42 -3.41 -3.65
CA CYS A 63 -9.36 -2.34 -3.97
C CYS A 63 -10.66 -2.85 -4.58
N GLU A 64 -10.59 -3.81 -5.50
CA GLU A 64 -11.78 -4.34 -6.16
C GLU A 64 -12.71 -5.06 -5.18
N ASP A 65 -12.17 -5.89 -4.30
CA ASP A 65 -12.96 -6.68 -3.36
C ASP A 65 -13.49 -5.81 -2.22
N LEU A 66 -12.72 -4.81 -1.78
CA LEU A 66 -13.16 -3.81 -0.79
C LEU A 66 -14.28 -2.93 -1.36
N ASP A 67 -14.14 -2.43 -2.58
CA ASP A 67 -15.17 -1.61 -3.24
C ASP A 67 -16.45 -2.42 -3.50
N ARG A 68 -16.32 -3.69 -3.86
CA ARG A 68 -17.48 -4.59 -4.01
C ARG A 68 -18.18 -4.86 -2.68
N GLN A 69 -17.44 -5.03 -1.60
CA GLN A 69 -18.00 -5.29 -0.26
C GLN A 69 -18.62 -4.03 0.34
N TRP A 70 -18.00 -2.88 0.14
CA TRP A 70 -18.40 -1.60 0.73
C TRP A 70 -18.32 -0.46 -0.29
N PRO A 71 -19.21 -0.40 -1.29
CA PRO A 71 -19.11 0.54 -2.42
C PRO A 71 -19.21 2.01 -2.01
N ASP A 72 -19.85 2.30 -0.88
CA ASP A 72 -20.01 3.68 -0.38
C ASP A 72 -18.87 4.13 0.54
N ILE A 73 -17.93 3.24 0.86
CA ILE A 73 -16.82 3.54 1.77
C ILE A 73 -15.64 4.07 0.97
N PRO A 74 -15.17 5.29 1.24
CA PRO A 74 -14.00 5.83 0.55
C PRO A 74 -12.73 5.07 0.92
N ILE A 75 -11.86 4.87 -0.09
CA ILE A 75 -10.57 4.24 0.04
C ILE A 75 -9.48 5.28 -0.24
N ILE A 76 -8.50 5.41 0.62
CA ILE A 76 -7.28 6.19 0.39
C ILE A 76 -6.12 5.22 0.20
N LEU A 77 -5.53 5.21 -0.98
CA LEU A 77 -4.31 4.45 -1.26
C LEU A 77 -3.09 5.36 -1.09
N CYS A 78 -2.29 5.08 -0.08
CA CYS A 78 -1.00 5.71 0.16
C CYS A 78 0.10 4.82 -0.42
N GLY A 79 0.57 5.10 -1.63
CA GLY A 79 1.51 4.26 -2.36
C GLY A 79 2.80 4.97 -2.71
N GLU A 80 3.88 4.21 -2.76
CA GLU A 80 5.22 4.66 -3.15
C GLU A 80 5.41 4.72 -4.68
N ARG A 81 4.45 4.21 -5.44
CA ARG A 81 4.46 4.19 -6.91
C ARG A 81 3.19 4.81 -7.47
N ASP A 82 3.27 5.32 -8.66
CA ASP A 82 2.15 5.87 -9.44
C ASP A 82 1.46 4.84 -10.35
N TYR A 83 1.86 3.58 -10.24
CA TYR A 83 1.30 2.45 -10.98
C TYR A 83 1.02 1.26 -10.06
N ALA A 84 0.07 0.42 -10.47
CA ALA A 84 -0.22 -0.86 -9.85
C ALA A 84 0.11 -2.03 -10.78
N GLY A 85 0.40 -3.19 -10.20
CA GLY A 85 0.45 -4.47 -10.90
C GLY A 85 -0.91 -5.18 -10.82
N ASN A 86 -1.13 -6.16 -11.69
CA ASN A 86 -2.28 -7.03 -11.53
C ASN A 86 -2.11 -7.96 -10.31
N LYS A 87 -3.21 -8.49 -9.81
CA LYS A 87 -3.28 -9.31 -8.59
C LYS A 87 -2.33 -10.50 -8.64
N ASP A 88 -2.32 -11.22 -9.75
CA ASP A 88 -1.51 -12.43 -9.94
C ASP A 88 0.00 -12.14 -9.89
N MET A 89 0.45 -11.08 -10.56
CA MET A 89 1.87 -10.70 -10.57
C MET A 89 2.35 -10.24 -9.19
N VAL A 90 1.50 -9.48 -8.49
CA VAL A 90 1.81 -9.01 -7.12
C VAL A 90 1.92 -10.20 -6.17
N LEU A 91 1.01 -11.16 -6.23
CA LEU A 91 1.04 -12.36 -5.39
C LEU A 91 2.24 -13.26 -5.69
N LYS A 92 2.65 -13.35 -6.95
CA LYS A 92 3.87 -14.07 -7.35
C LYS A 92 5.16 -13.33 -6.98
N LYS A 93 5.07 -12.10 -6.47
CA LYS A 93 6.22 -11.27 -6.07
C LYS A 93 7.20 -11.02 -7.22
N GLN A 94 6.69 -11.02 -8.46
CA GLN A 94 7.52 -10.83 -9.66
C GLN A 94 7.74 -9.34 -9.94
N PRO A 95 8.91 -8.97 -10.49
CA PRO A 95 9.10 -7.62 -10.99
C PRO A 95 8.15 -7.36 -12.15
N LEU A 96 7.58 -6.14 -12.21
CA LEU A 96 6.70 -5.73 -13.29
C LEU A 96 7.49 -5.15 -14.44
N THR A 97 7.27 -5.67 -15.64
CA THR A 97 7.74 -5.02 -16.86
C THR A 97 7.01 -3.68 -17.08
N PRO A 98 7.56 -2.75 -17.87
CA PRO A 98 6.87 -1.48 -18.17
C PRO A 98 5.44 -1.66 -18.70
N GLU A 99 5.20 -2.71 -19.49
CA GLU A 99 3.91 -3.02 -20.12
C GLU A 99 2.87 -3.53 -19.10
N GLU A 100 3.33 -4.12 -18.00
CA GLU A 100 2.48 -4.64 -16.92
C GLU A 100 2.13 -3.60 -15.86
N ARG A 101 2.75 -2.42 -15.93
CA ARG A 101 2.52 -1.31 -15.03
C ARG A 101 1.26 -0.57 -15.44
N MET A 102 0.22 -0.66 -14.66
CA MET A 102 -1.02 0.08 -14.88
C MET A 102 -1.01 1.37 -14.07
N PRO A 103 -1.02 2.54 -14.73
CA PRO A 103 -1.05 3.81 -14.00
C PRO A 103 -2.26 3.87 -13.05
N LEU A 104 -2.05 4.36 -11.82
CA LEU A 104 -3.16 4.51 -10.86
C LEU A 104 -4.25 5.45 -11.37
N THR A 105 -3.90 6.38 -12.25
CA THR A 105 -4.86 7.28 -12.92
C THR A 105 -5.86 6.53 -13.81
N ALA A 106 -5.52 5.35 -14.33
CA ALA A 106 -6.43 4.51 -15.11
C ALA A 106 -7.62 3.97 -14.29
N TRP A 107 -7.52 4.03 -12.96
CA TRP A 107 -8.53 3.54 -12.03
C TRP A 107 -9.39 4.66 -11.43
N GLN A 108 -9.11 5.92 -11.78
CA GLN A 108 -9.91 7.06 -11.33
C GLN A 108 -11.35 6.91 -11.80
N GLY A 109 -12.28 6.99 -10.84
CA GLY A 109 -13.72 6.84 -11.11
C GLY A 109 -14.19 5.39 -11.29
N LYS A 110 -13.29 4.39 -11.29
CA LYS A 110 -13.68 2.97 -11.29
C LYS A 110 -14.03 2.47 -9.89
N TYR A 111 -13.27 2.91 -8.91
CA TYR A 111 -13.49 2.62 -7.50
C TYR A 111 -13.69 3.92 -6.73
N ASN A 112 -14.36 3.86 -5.58
CA ASN A 112 -14.46 4.99 -4.64
C ASN A 112 -13.11 5.20 -3.92
N MET A 113 -12.07 5.48 -4.71
CA MET A 113 -10.68 5.53 -4.27
C MET A 113 -9.99 6.82 -4.67
N THR A 114 -9.16 7.34 -3.77
CA THR A 114 -8.18 8.39 -4.03
C THR A 114 -6.78 7.86 -3.76
N SER A 115 -5.85 8.08 -4.70
CA SER A 115 -4.44 7.77 -4.47
C SER A 115 -3.68 8.98 -3.94
N MET A 116 -2.85 8.75 -2.95
CA MET A 116 -1.95 9.73 -2.36
C MET A 116 -0.51 9.20 -2.45
N PRO A 117 0.37 9.84 -3.25
CA PRO A 117 1.75 9.37 -3.38
C PRO A 117 2.52 9.57 -2.08
N ILE A 118 3.27 8.55 -1.70
CA ILE A 118 4.29 8.67 -0.64
C ILE A 118 5.57 9.14 -1.30
N GLN A 119 6.07 10.29 -0.87
CA GLN A 119 7.29 10.83 -1.41
C GLN A 119 8.51 10.00 -0.98
N VAL A 120 9.32 9.57 -1.94
CA VAL A 120 10.56 8.84 -1.73
C VAL A 120 11.73 9.82 -1.91
N TYR A 121 12.47 10.07 -0.84
CA TYR A 121 13.57 11.05 -0.80
C TYR A 121 14.94 10.40 -1.05
N PHE A 122 15.08 9.58 -2.09
CA PHE A 122 16.33 8.84 -2.32
C PHE A 122 17.47 9.78 -2.73
N GLU A 123 17.23 10.68 -3.67
CA GLU A 123 18.25 11.60 -4.16
C GLU A 123 18.67 12.61 -3.09
N GLU A 124 17.70 13.16 -2.36
CA GLU A 124 17.93 14.10 -1.27
C GLU A 124 18.74 13.47 -0.13
N ASN A 125 18.48 12.19 0.18
CA ASN A 125 19.24 11.44 1.16
C ASN A 125 20.68 11.21 0.69
N LEU A 126 20.91 10.89 -0.58
CA LEU A 126 22.26 10.77 -1.14
C LEU A 126 23.01 12.11 -1.09
N ASP A 127 22.36 13.20 -1.41
CA ASP A 127 22.97 14.53 -1.34
C ASP A 127 23.28 14.95 0.10
N LEU A 128 22.43 14.60 1.04
CA LEU A 128 22.72 14.77 2.46
C LEU A 128 23.93 13.95 2.89
N MET A 129 24.00 12.68 2.48
CA MET A 129 25.15 11.81 2.78
C MET A 129 26.45 12.37 2.21
N LYS A 130 26.46 12.89 0.98
CA LYS A 130 27.64 13.55 0.40
C LYS A 130 28.12 14.74 1.24
N ARG A 131 27.20 15.52 1.82
CA ARG A 131 27.54 16.64 2.70
C ARG A 131 28.08 16.20 4.04
N LEU A 132 27.53 15.11 4.61
CA LEU A 132 27.92 14.60 5.92
C LEU A 132 29.23 13.79 5.86
N ILE A 133 29.54 13.19 4.73
CA ILE A 133 30.72 12.35 4.52
C ILE A 133 31.56 12.95 3.38
N PRO A 134 32.38 13.96 3.66
CA PRO A 134 33.23 14.56 2.64
C PRO A 134 34.18 13.53 2.02
N GLY A 135 34.18 13.47 0.69
CA GLY A 135 35.02 12.52 -0.06
C GLY A 135 34.39 11.15 -0.32
N MET A 136 33.12 10.94 -0.01
CA MET A 136 32.35 9.76 -0.42
C MET A 136 32.36 9.65 -1.95
N LYS A 137 32.89 8.52 -2.47
CA LYS A 137 33.02 8.25 -3.90
C LYS A 137 32.08 7.14 -4.37
N GLU A 138 31.72 6.27 -3.47
CA GLU A 138 30.97 5.05 -3.80
C GLU A 138 29.85 4.85 -2.78
N VAL A 139 28.72 4.36 -3.26
CA VAL A 139 27.56 3.95 -2.46
C VAL A 139 27.16 2.55 -2.90
N LEU A 140 27.11 1.60 -1.97
CA LEU A 140 26.54 0.29 -2.27
C LEU A 140 25.05 0.32 -1.95
N TYR A 141 24.22 0.13 -2.95
CA TYR A 141 22.80 -0.11 -2.80
C TYR A 141 22.51 -1.61 -2.84
N ILE A 142 21.80 -2.11 -1.84
CA ILE A 142 21.35 -3.49 -1.77
C ILE A 142 19.83 -3.47 -1.72
N GLY A 143 19.20 -4.06 -2.71
CA GLY A 143 17.75 -4.16 -2.82
C GLY A 143 17.37 -5.33 -3.71
N ASP A 144 16.10 -5.64 -3.80
CA ASP A 144 15.58 -6.58 -4.78
C ASP A 144 14.69 -5.85 -5.81
N GLU A 145 14.34 -6.54 -6.88
CA GLU A 145 13.52 -6.02 -7.98
C GLU A 145 12.05 -6.44 -7.87
N THR A 146 11.64 -7.04 -6.74
CA THR A 146 10.26 -7.48 -6.58
C THR A 146 9.31 -6.29 -6.48
N TYR A 147 8.06 -6.48 -6.89
CA TYR A 147 7.04 -5.43 -6.81
C TYR A 147 6.77 -4.98 -5.36
N ILE A 148 7.09 -5.81 -4.38
CA ILE A 148 6.77 -5.60 -2.98
C ILE A 148 7.84 -4.76 -2.26
N CYS A 149 9.07 -4.68 -2.80
CA CYS A 149 10.22 -3.99 -2.20
C CYS A 149 10.54 -2.66 -2.87
#